data_90423ea8e4040ed8e1a33981333ab47f
#
_entry.id   90423ea8e4040ed8e1a33981333ab47f
#
_cell.length_a   1.000
_cell.length_b   1.000
_cell.length_c   1.000
_cell.angle_alpha   90.00
_cell.angle_beta   90.00
_cell.angle_gamma   90.00
#
_symmetry.space_group_name_H-M   'P 1'
#
loop_
_entity.id
_entity.type
_entity.pdbx_description
1 polymer ?
#
loop_
_entity_poly.entity_id
_entity_poly.type
_entity_poly.pdbx_seq_one_letter_code
_entity_poly.pdbx_strand_id
1 'polypeptide(L)'
;TKQAELKAAELNLAAEKATAEDEKASLLEKKAEAEVAAKAAAEAEAAYKAKQVSQQQTVVASGNTTFAAQVQAVASSESATYTPVAVKQRPTYSTNASSYPIGECTWGVKTLAPWAGDYWGNGAQWATSAAAAGFRTGSTPQVGAIACWNDGGYGHVAVVTAVESTTRIQVSESNYAGNRTLGNHRGWFNPTTTSSGFVTYIYAD
;
A
#
# COMPACT_ATOMS: atom_id res chain seq x y z
N THR A 1 46.37 -18.91 -43.42
CA THR A 1 46.77 -17.76 -44.28
C THR A 1 46.00 -16.51 -43.85
N LYS A 2 46.61 -15.34 -43.99
CA LYS A 2 46.01 -14.04 -43.61
C LYS A 2 44.57 -13.84 -44.12
N GLN A 3 44.24 -14.37 -45.29
CA GLN A 3 42.94 -14.26 -45.92
C GLN A 3 41.85 -15.09 -45.18
N ALA A 4 42.19 -16.23 -44.60
CA ALA A 4 41.27 -17.03 -43.77
C ALA A 4 41.01 -16.36 -42.42
N GLU A 5 42.04 -15.73 -41.83
CA GLU A 5 41.89 -14.96 -40.57
C GLU A 5 41.03 -13.74 -40.72
N LEU A 6 41.16 -13.00 -41.85
CA LEU A 6 40.30 -11.88 -42.17
C LEU A 6 38.83 -12.29 -42.32
N LYS A 7 38.58 -13.38 -43.03
CA LYS A 7 37.23 -13.88 -43.25
C LYS A 7 36.59 -14.37 -41.94
N ALA A 8 37.36 -14.97 -41.03
CA ALA A 8 36.87 -15.35 -39.70
C ALA A 8 36.55 -14.13 -38.82
N ALA A 9 37.38 -13.07 -38.90
CA ALA A 9 37.15 -11.84 -38.18
C ALA A 9 35.90 -11.10 -38.69
N GLU A 10 35.64 -11.06 -40.00
CA GLU A 10 34.45 -10.51 -40.60
C GLU A 10 33.17 -11.25 -40.16
N LEU A 11 33.20 -12.59 -40.09
CA LEU A 11 32.11 -13.42 -39.61
C LEU A 11 31.81 -13.20 -38.12
N ASN A 12 32.85 -13.07 -37.31
CA ASN A 12 32.68 -12.78 -35.88
C ASN A 12 32.08 -11.39 -35.64
N LEU A 13 32.55 -10.38 -36.38
CA LEU A 13 32.02 -9.04 -36.29
C LEU A 13 30.55 -8.96 -36.73
N ALA A 14 30.16 -9.71 -37.77
CA ALA A 14 28.77 -9.82 -38.20
C ALA A 14 27.87 -10.48 -37.15
N ALA A 15 28.37 -11.53 -36.46
CA ALA A 15 27.65 -12.19 -35.38
C ALA A 15 27.47 -11.26 -34.16
N GLU A 16 28.54 -10.57 -33.76
CA GLU A 16 28.48 -9.60 -32.66
C GLU A 16 27.50 -8.47 -32.96
N LYS A 17 27.46 -7.97 -34.18
CA LYS A 17 26.53 -6.93 -34.62
C LYS A 17 25.08 -7.44 -34.57
N ALA A 18 24.80 -8.65 -35.02
CA ALA A 18 23.47 -9.25 -34.95
C ALA A 18 23.01 -9.41 -33.49
N THR A 19 23.88 -9.87 -32.59
CA THR A 19 23.59 -10.00 -31.16
C THR A 19 23.28 -8.63 -30.53
N ALA A 20 24.04 -7.59 -30.86
CA ALA A 20 23.82 -6.25 -30.35
C ALA A 20 22.49 -5.64 -30.86
N GLU A 21 22.08 -5.94 -32.10
CA GLU A 21 20.79 -5.53 -32.65
C GLU A 21 19.63 -6.23 -31.96
N ASP A 22 19.74 -7.52 -31.66
CA ASP A 22 18.74 -8.29 -30.90
C ASP A 22 18.61 -7.80 -29.45
N GLU A 23 19.72 -7.52 -28.78
CA GLU A 23 19.71 -6.94 -27.43
C GLU A 23 19.04 -5.56 -27.41
N LYS A 24 19.35 -4.73 -28.40
CA LYS A 24 18.70 -3.40 -28.54
C LYS A 24 17.19 -3.52 -28.78
N ALA A 25 16.75 -4.46 -29.58
CA ALA A 25 15.33 -4.73 -29.81
C ALA A 25 14.63 -5.16 -28.53
N SER A 26 15.23 -6.10 -27.77
CA SER A 26 14.73 -6.56 -26.47
C SER A 26 14.64 -5.43 -25.42
N LEU A 27 15.64 -4.55 -25.39
CA LEU A 27 15.63 -3.38 -24.49
C LEU A 27 14.54 -2.36 -24.86
N LEU A 28 14.29 -2.16 -26.15
CA LEU A 28 13.20 -1.28 -26.62
C LEU A 28 11.83 -1.84 -26.25
N GLU A 29 11.63 -3.15 -26.38
CA GLU A 29 10.39 -3.82 -25.99
C GLU A 29 10.16 -3.70 -24.48
N LYS A 30 11.16 -4.02 -23.65
CA LYS A 30 11.09 -3.84 -22.19
C LYS A 30 10.81 -2.39 -21.77
N LYS A 31 11.38 -1.42 -22.49
CA LYS A 31 11.09 -0.01 -22.24
C LYS A 31 9.64 0.34 -22.56
N ALA A 32 9.10 -0.14 -23.68
CA ALA A 32 7.70 0.08 -24.04
C ALA A 32 6.74 -0.58 -23.02
N GLU A 33 7.03 -1.80 -22.58
CA GLU A 33 6.26 -2.47 -21.51
C GLU A 33 6.30 -1.68 -20.20
N ALA A 34 7.46 -1.16 -19.82
CA ALA A 34 7.61 -0.34 -18.62
C ALA A 34 6.82 0.99 -18.69
N GLU A 35 6.80 1.63 -19.86
CA GLU A 35 6.01 2.85 -20.09
C GLU A 35 4.50 2.57 -20.01
N VAL A 36 4.03 1.46 -20.58
CA VAL A 36 2.63 1.03 -20.48
C VAL A 36 2.26 0.72 -19.03
N ALA A 37 3.11 0.00 -18.30
CA ALA A 37 2.89 -0.30 -16.90
C ALA A 37 2.87 0.97 -16.03
N ALA A 38 3.77 1.92 -16.27
CA ALA A 38 3.80 3.19 -15.56
C ALA A 38 2.52 4.03 -15.80
N LYS A 39 2.04 4.05 -17.04
CA LYS A 39 0.78 4.73 -17.39
C LYS A 39 -0.42 4.08 -16.70
N ALA A 40 -0.52 2.76 -16.75
CA ALA A 40 -1.59 2.02 -16.06
C ALA A 40 -1.56 2.24 -14.54
N ALA A 41 -0.37 2.30 -13.93
CA ALA A 41 -0.21 2.62 -12.51
C ALA A 41 -0.69 4.04 -12.17
N ALA A 42 -0.37 5.03 -13.01
CA ALA A 42 -0.83 6.40 -12.82
C ALA A 42 -2.35 6.54 -12.97
N GLU A 43 -2.95 5.86 -13.94
CA GLU A 43 -4.41 5.81 -14.10
C GLU A 43 -5.11 5.14 -12.92
N ALA A 44 -4.55 4.04 -12.39
CA ALA A 44 -5.05 3.35 -11.20
C ALA A 44 -4.97 4.24 -9.97
N GLU A 45 -3.87 4.99 -9.79
CA GLU A 45 -3.72 5.94 -8.69
C GLU A 45 -4.74 7.09 -8.78
N ALA A 46 -4.96 7.64 -9.98
CA ALA A 46 -5.96 8.69 -10.20
C ALA A 46 -7.38 8.19 -9.91
N ALA A 47 -7.72 6.98 -10.36
CA ALA A 47 -9.00 6.36 -10.09
C ALA A 47 -9.20 6.07 -8.59
N TYR A 48 -8.15 5.64 -7.89
CA TYR A 48 -8.16 5.42 -6.45
C TYR A 48 -8.43 6.73 -5.69
N LYS A 49 -7.71 7.81 -6.00
CA LYS A 49 -7.92 9.13 -5.40
C LYS A 49 -9.35 9.65 -5.64
N ALA A 50 -9.87 9.49 -6.86
CA ALA A 50 -11.23 9.89 -7.19
C ALA A 50 -12.29 9.12 -6.37
N LYS A 51 -12.09 7.82 -6.16
CA LYS A 51 -12.96 6.99 -5.32
C LYS A 51 -12.88 7.40 -3.84
N GLN A 52 -11.70 7.71 -3.32
CA GLN A 52 -11.54 8.21 -1.94
C GLN A 52 -12.29 9.51 -1.71
N VAL A 53 -12.19 10.48 -2.63
CA VAL A 53 -12.93 11.74 -2.57
C VAL A 53 -14.43 11.49 -2.57
N SER A 54 -14.94 10.61 -3.42
CA SER A 54 -16.36 10.25 -3.49
C SER A 54 -16.86 9.62 -2.19
N GLN A 55 -16.08 8.73 -1.56
CA GLN A 55 -16.43 8.13 -0.27
C GLN A 55 -16.43 9.14 0.87
N GLN A 56 -15.46 10.06 0.91
CA GLN A 56 -15.44 11.15 1.87
C GLN A 56 -16.68 12.04 1.75
N GLN A 57 -17.10 12.37 0.51
CA GLN A 57 -18.34 13.12 0.26
C GLN A 57 -19.59 12.36 0.73
N THR A 58 -19.64 11.05 0.56
CA THR A 58 -20.76 10.21 1.01
C THR A 58 -20.86 10.18 2.53
N VAL A 59 -19.73 10.11 3.24
CA VAL A 59 -19.68 10.15 4.71
C VAL A 59 -20.13 11.51 5.24
N VAL A 60 -19.74 12.61 4.59
CA VAL A 60 -20.19 13.96 4.93
C VAL A 60 -21.71 14.11 4.71
N ALA A 61 -22.23 13.57 3.61
CA ALA A 61 -23.65 13.60 3.27
C ALA A 61 -24.53 12.74 4.19
N SER A 62 -23.96 11.72 4.84
CA SER A 62 -24.70 10.82 5.76
C SER A 62 -24.94 11.40 7.16
N GLY A 63 -24.59 12.66 7.40
CA GLY A 63 -24.97 13.38 8.63
C GLY A 63 -24.15 13.04 9.89
N ASN A 64 -23.02 12.41 9.74
CA ASN A 64 -22.08 12.20 10.85
C ASN A 64 -21.27 13.50 11.11
N THR A 65 -21.90 14.42 11.86
CA THR A 65 -21.39 15.78 12.11
C THR A 65 -19.99 15.82 12.76
N THR A 66 -19.60 14.79 13.49
CA THR A 66 -18.29 14.70 14.15
C THR A 66 -17.16 14.48 13.13
N PHE A 67 -17.42 13.69 12.09
CA PHE A 67 -16.44 13.42 11.04
C PHE A 67 -16.38 14.58 10.01
N ALA A 68 -17.52 15.20 9.70
CA ALA A 68 -17.58 16.35 8.81
C ALA A 68 -16.78 17.55 9.36
N ALA A 69 -16.80 17.79 10.66
CA ALA A 69 -16.00 18.83 11.31
C ALA A 69 -14.49 18.56 11.20
N GLN A 70 -14.04 17.31 11.28
CA GLN A 70 -12.64 16.94 11.12
C GLN A 70 -12.13 17.09 9.67
N VAL A 71 -12.95 16.75 8.67
CA VAL A 71 -12.60 16.89 7.25
C VAL A 71 -12.54 18.36 6.83
N GLN A 72 -13.42 19.23 7.32
CA GLN A 72 -13.37 20.67 7.06
C GLN A 72 -12.16 21.36 7.72
N ALA A 73 -11.71 20.89 8.89
CA ALA A 73 -10.52 21.42 9.55
C ALA A 73 -9.21 21.16 8.76
N VAL A 74 -9.17 20.07 7.99
CA VAL A 74 -8.00 19.73 7.14
C VAL A 74 -8.01 20.51 5.82
N ALA A 75 -9.17 20.85 5.27
CA ALA A 75 -9.30 21.58 4.00
C ALA A 75 -9.09 23.10 4.13
N SER A 76 -9.19 23.66 5.33
CA SER A 76 -9.11 25.11 5.58
C SER A 76 -7.79 25.59 6.20
N SER A 77 -6.74 24.73 6.32
CA SER A 77 -5.52 25.07 7.04
C SER A 77 -4.41 25.69 6.18
N GLU A 78 -4.74 26.53 5.21
CA GLU A 78 -3.73 27.39 4.55
C GLU A 78 -3.61 28.79 5.17
N SER A 79 -4.09 29.04 6.33
CA SER A 79 -3.68 30.22 7.14
C SER A 79 -4.48 30.26 8.44
N ALA A 80 -4.01 29.65 9.49
CA ALA A 80 -4.43 29.99 10.82
C ALA A 80 -3.34 29.67 11.84
N THR A 81 -3.04 30.67 12.68
CA THR A 81 -2.23 30.59 13.89
C THR A 81 -2.57 29.31 14.70
N TYR A 82 -1.54 28.49 14.88
CA TYR A 82 -1.59 27.25 15.63
C TYR A 82 -2.05 27.48 17.08
N THR A 83 -3.28 27.17 17.38
CA THR A 83 -3.73 26.87 18.74
C THR A 83 -3.45 25.39 18.97
N PRO A 84 -2.69 24.99 20.01
CA PRO A 84 -2.44 23.57 20.26
C PRO A 84 -3.76 22.89 20.59
N VAL A 85 -4.26 22.09 19.63
CA VAL A 85 -5.34 21.15 19.90
C VAL A 85 -4.81 20.15 20.92
N ALA A 86 -5.52 19.98 22.02
CA ALA A 86 -5.15 19.02 23.05
C ALA A 86 -4.92 17.65 22.39
N VAL A 87 -3.68 17.19 22.38
CA VAL A 87 -3.31 15.88 21.82
C VAL A 87 -4.05 14.84 22.65
N LYS A 88 -5.04 14.20 22.04
CA LYS A 88 -5.79 13.12 22.69
C LYS A 88 -4.78 12.02 23.03
N GLN A 89 -4.54 11.81 24.32
CA GLN A 89 -3.60 10.81 24.77
C GLN A 89 -4.08 9.42 24.28
N ARG A 90 -3.22 8.74 23.53
CA ARG A 90 -3.56 7.42 22.98
C ARG A 90 -3.70 6.39 24.10
N PRO A 91 -4.64 5.46 24.02
CA PRO A 91 -4.72 4.35 24.96
C PRO A 91 -3.44 3.51 24.94
N THR A 92 -3.10 2.92 26.09
CA THR A 92 -2.07 1.88 26.16
C THR A 92 -2.71 0.53 25.87
N TYR A 93 -2.12 -0.24 24.97
CA TYR A 93 -2.60 -1.56 24.58
C TYR A 93 -1.66 -2.66 25.04
N SER A 94 -2.16 -3.90 25.08
CA SER A 94 -1.36 -5.09 25.31
C SER A 94 -0.27 -5.22 24.23
N THR A 95 0.90 -5.69 24.62
CA THR A 95 1.98 -5.96 23.65
C THR A 95 1.85 -7.32 22.96
N ASN A 96 0.94 -8.19 23.43
CA ASN A 96 0.66 -9.48 22.81
C ASN A 96 -0.60 -9.43 21.92
N ALA A 97 -0.79 -10.44 21.11
CA ALA A 97 -1.90 -10.53 20.15
C ALA A 97 -3.06 -11.42 20.64
N SER A 98 -3.18 -11.68 21.96
CA SER A 98 -4.17 -12.61 22.53
C SER A 98 -5.63 -12.16 22.34
N SER A 99 -5.87 -10.90 22.03
CA SER A 99 -7.20 -10.34 21.74
C SER A 99 -7.75 -10.74 20.35
N TYR A 100 -6.91 -11.34 19.52
CA TYR A 100 -7.29 -11.77 18.17
C TYR A 100 -7.06 -13.27 17.97
N PRO A 101 -7.93 -13.97 17.21
CA PRO A 101 -7.76 -15.39 16.94
C PRO A 101 -6.46 -15.67 16.18
N ILE A 102 -5.68 -16.63 16.65
CA ILE A 102 -4.38 -17.01 16.05
C ILE A 102 -4.53 -17.37 14.58
N GLY A 103 -3.63 -16.83 13.76
CA GLY A 103 -3.60 -17.07 12.32
C GLY A 103 -4.53 -16.15 11.51
N GLU A 104 -5.35 -15.31 12.14
CA GLU A 104 -6.12 -14.28 11.44
C GLU A 104 -5.24 -13.08 11.06
N CYS A 105 -5.67 -12.28 10.06
CA CYS A 105 -4.92 -11.10 9.64
C CYS A 105 -4.72 -10.10 10.78
N THR A 106 -5.71 -9.91 11.62
CA THR A 106 -5.68 -9.04 12.80
C THR A 106 -4.69 -9.51 13.86
N TRP A 107 -4.61 -10.83 14.09
CA TRP A 107 -3.59 -11.43 14.95
C TRP A 107 -2.18 -11.20 14.39
N GLY A 108 -2.01 -11.43 13.10
CA GLY A 108 -0.71 -11.24 12.43
C GLY A 108 -0.22 -9.81 12.55
N VAL A 109 -1.09 -8.83 12.27
CA VAL A 109 -0.74 -7.41 12.41
C VAL A 109 -0.47 -7.04 13.85
N LYS A 110 -1.30 -7.47 14.81
CA LYS A 110 -1.07 -7.19 16.24
C LYS A 110 0.25 -7.78 16.76
N THR A 111 0.67 -8.93 16.21
CA THR A 111 1.96 -9.55 16.54
C THR A 111 3.15 -8.69 16.03
N LEU A 112 3.04 -8.11 14.82
CA LEU A 112 4.08 -7.30 14.21
C LEU A 112 4.05 -5.84 14.67
N ALA A 113 2.88 -5.32 14.99
CA ALA A 113 2.62 -3.95 15.41
C ALA A 113 1.93 -3.94 16.79
N PRO A 114 2.67 -4.22 17.89
CA PRO A 114 2.07 -4.34 19.23
C PRO A 114 1.41 -3.03 19.72
N TRP A 115 1.71 -1.90 19.09
CA TRP A 115 1.05 -0.62 19.34
C TRP A 115 -0.40 -0.56 18.83
N ALA A 116 -0.83 -1.48 17.95
CA ALA A 116 -2.21 -1.56 17.48
C ALA A 116 -3.17 -1.91 18.63
N GLY A 117 -4.42 -1.49 18.52
CA GLY A 117 -5.43 -1.72 19.55
C GLY A 117 -5.79 -3.19 19.75
N ASP A 118 -6.19 -3.54 20.98
CA ASP A 118 -6.53 -4.91 21.34
C ASP A 118 -7.90 -5.36 20.81
N TYR A 119 -8.82 -4.41 20.52
CA TYR A 119 -10.21 -4.70 20.14
C TYR A 119 -10.70 -3.77 19.04
N TRP A 120 -9.91 -3.60 17.96
CA TRP A 120 -10.29 -2.76 16.82
C TRP A 120 -11.28 -3.43 15.86
N GLY A 121 -11.69 -4.68 16.17
CA GLY A 121 -12.65 -5.45 15.39
C GLY A 121 -12.03 -6.21 14.21
N ASN A 122 -12.82 -6.39 13.15
CA ASN A 122 -12.36 -7.01 11.91
C ASN A 122 -11.48 -6.05 11.09
N GLY A 123 -10.73 -6.56 10.13
CA GLY A 123 -9.80 -5.76 9.32
C GLY A 123 -10.40 -4.49 8.74
N ALA A 124 -11.63 -4.54 8.22
CA ALA A 124 -12.35 -3.39 7.66
C ALA A 124 -12.61 -2.28 8.69
N GLN A 125 -12.63 -2.58 9.99
CA GLN A 125 -12.95 -1.63 11.05
C GLN A 125 -11.70 -0.95 11.63
N TRP A 126 -10.52 -1.49 11.38
CA TRP A 126 -9.28 -1.06 12.03
C TRP A 126 -8.95 0.40 11.80
N ALA A 127 -9.06 0.90 10.56
CA ALA A 127 -8.76 2.29 10.26
C ALA A 127 -9.67 3.27 11.04
N THR A 128 -10.97 2.95 11.13
CA THR A 128 -11.94 3.76 11.90
C THR A 128 -11.68 3.68 13.39
N SER A 129 -11.43 2.50 13.93
CA SER A 129 -11.13 2.27 15.34
C SER A 129 -9.83 2.96 15.77
N ALA A 130 -8.80 2.90 14.92
CA ALA A 130 -7.53 3.58 15.15
C ALA A 130 -7.69 5.10 15.16
N ALA A 131 -8.42 5.67 14.20
CA ALA A 131 -8.72 7.09 14.16
C ALA A 131 -9.48 7.55 15.41
N ALA A 132 -10.48 6.78 15.87
CA ALA A 132 -11.20 7.03 17.11
C ALA A 132 -10.29 6.98 18.35
N ALA A 133 -9.25 6.12 18.32
CA ALA A 133 -8.24 6.02 19.37
C ALA A 133 -7.14 7.09 19.28
N GLY A 134 -7.20 7.99 18.29
CA GLY A 134 -6.25 9.11 18.14
C GLY A 134 -5.01 8.78 17.31
N PHE A 135 -5.02 7.69 16.54
CA PHE A 135 -3.96 7.41 15.57
C PHE A 135 -4.20 8.17 14.27
N ARG A 136 -3.11 8.60 13.66
CA ARG A 136 -3.15 9.20 12.32
C ARG A 136 -3.46 8.11 11.29
N THR A 137 -4.36 8.43 10.36
CA THR A 137 -4.68 7.58 9.21
C THR A 137 -4.49 8.35 7.92
N GLY A 138 -4.30 7.65 6.80
CA GLY A 138 -4.10 8.31 5.51
C GLY A 138 -4.05 7.33 4.34
N SER A 139 -3.75 7.86 3.15
CA SER A 139 -3.72 7.12 1.89
C SER A 139 -2.31 6.80 1.38
N THR A 140 -1.26 7.28 2.06
CA THR A 140 0.13 7.10 1.61
C THR A 140 0.78 5.93 2.36
N PRO A 141 1.28 4.90 1.67
CA PRO A 141 1.98 3.79 2.33
C PRO A 141 3.29 4.27 2.96
N GLN A 142 3.59 3.76 4.14
CA GLN A 142 4.86 3.96 4.84
C GLN A 142 5.30 2.64 5.45
N VAL A 143 6.59 2.35 5.48
CA VAL A 143 7.12 1.15 6.14
C VAL A 143 6.76 1.20 7.62
N GLY A 144 6.23 0.11 8.15
CA GLY A 144 5.73 0.02 9.53
C GLY A 144 4.28 0.47 9.73
N ALA A 145 3.65 1.12 8.74
CA ALA A 145 2.23 1.41 8.78
C ALA A 145 1.40 0.12 8.63
N ILE A 146 0.18 0.14 9.17
CA ILE A 146 -0.80 -0.93 8.96
C ILE A 146 -1.66 -0.54 7.76
N ALA A 147 -1.63 -1.35 6.71
CA ALA A 147 -2.55 -1.26 5.59
C ALA A 147 -3.86 -1.97 5.95
N CYS A 148 -4.97 -1.24 5.84
CA CYS A 148 -6.32 -1.72 6.15
C CYS A 148 -7.16 -1.66 4.88
N TRP A 149 -7.60 -2.81 4.37
CA TRP A 149 -8.53 -2.90 3.24
C TRP A 149 -9.95 -3.08 3.74
N ASN A 150 -10.88 -2.36 3.12
CA ASN A 150 -12.30 -2.46 3.39
C ASN A 150 -13.05 -2.81 2.09
N ASP A 151 -13.52 -4.05 2.02
CA ASP A 151 -14.33 -4.59 0.92
C ASP A 151 -15.83 -4.54 1.17
N GLY A 152 -16.24 -3.92 2.29
CA GLY A 152 -17.62 -3.91 2.77
C GLY A 152 -18.00 -5.12 3.64
N GLY A 153 -17.05 -6.08 3.82
CA GLY A 153 -17.21 -7.27 4.66
C GLY A 153 -16.25 -7.26 5.86
N TYR A 154 -15.51 -8.36 6.02
CA TYR A 154 -14.52 -8.48 7.09
C TYR A 154 -13.27 -7.63 6.85
N GLY A 155 -12.96 -7.33 5.59
CA GLY A 155 -11.75 -6.64 5.18
C GLY A 155 -10.47 -7.42 5.44
N HIS A 156 -9.34 -6.73 5.31
CA HIS A 156 -8.03 -7.32 5.55
C HIS A 156 -7.07 -6.30 6.15
N VAL A 157 -6.08 -6.75 6.91
CA VAL A 157 -5.01 -5.91 7.45
C VAL A 157 -3.65 -6.59 7.29
N ALA A 158 -2.62 -5.76 7.05
CA ALA A 158 -1.23 -6.20 6.92
C ALA A 158 -0.28 -5.10 7.36
N VAL A 159 0.95 -5.44 7.76
CA VAL A 159 2.01 -4.45 8.03
C VAL A 159 2.82 -4.21 6.78
N VAL A 160 2.98 -2.96 6.38
CA VAL A 160 3.80 -2.55 5.25
C VAL A 160 5.28 -2.77 5.58
N THR A 161 5.98 -3.57 4.78
CA THR A 161 7.39 -3.92 4.98
C THR A 161 8.33 -3.25 3.98
N ALA A 162 7.82 -2.87 2.81
CA ALA A 162 8.58 -2.11 1.82
C ALA A 162 7.65 -1.25 0.97
N VAL A 163 8.13 -0.10 0.53
CA VAL A 163 7.42 0.86 -0.32
C VAL A 163 8.35 1.31 -1.44
N GLU A 164 7.94 1.08 -2.67
CA GLU A 164 8.59 1.64 -3.86
C GLU A 164 7.79 2.84 -4.38
N SER A 165 6.46 2.74 -4.35
CA SER A 165 5.53 3.81 -4.70
C SER A 165 4.18 3.61 -3.99
N THR A 166 3.23 4.52 -4.18
CA THR A 166 1.86 4.37 -3.67
C THR A 166 1.12 3.18 -4.28
N THR A 167 1.57 2.71 -5.44
CA THR A 167 1.00 1.56 -6.16
C THR A 167 1.90 0.31 -6.15
N ARG A 168 3.02 0.34 -5.39
CA ARG A 168 3.94 -0.80 -5.33
C ARG A 168 4.54 -0.94 -3.95
N ILE A 169 4.01 -1.88 -3.19
CA ILE A 169 4.41 -2.16 -1.79
C ILE A 169 4.63 -3.64 -1.56
N GLN A 170 5.31 -3.97 -0.46
CA GLN A 170 5.28 -5.30 0.15
C GLN A 170 4.68 -5.20 1.54
N VAL A 171 4.09 -6.30 2.00
CA VAL A 171 3.51 -6.41 3.33
C VAL A 171 3.89 -7.73 3.99
N SER A 172 3.82 -7.77 5.31
CA SER A 172 3.76 -9.02 6.08
C SER A 172 2.36 -9.15 6.67
N GLU A 173 1.75 -10.31 6.48
CA GLU A 173 0.35 -10.58 6.76
C GLU A 173 0.12 -12.03 7.19
N SER A 174 -1.05 -12.32 7.70
CA SER A 174 -1.56 -13.66 7.96
C SER A 174 -2.96 -13.79 7.37
N ASN A 175 -3.42 -15.00 7.11
CA ASN A 175 -4.71 -15.32 6.51
C ASN A 175 -4.94 -14.67 5.12
N TYR A 176 -3.89 -14.61 4.31
CA TYR A 176 -4.00 -14.24 2.90
C TYR A 176 -4.12 -15.49 2.03
N ALA A 177 -5.17 -15.55 1.20
CA ALA A 177 -5.47 -16.71 0.35
C ALA A 177 -5.49 -18.06 1.12
N GLY A 178 -5.96 -18.03 2.36
CA GLY A 178 -6.01 -19.20 3.24
C GLY A 178 -4.69 -19.54 3.95
N ASN A 179 -3.60 -18.83 3.67
CA ASN A 179 -2.33 -19.03 4.37
C ASN A 179 -2.35 -18.30 5.71
N ARG A 180 -2.42 -19.05 6.79
CA ARG A 180 -2.53 -18.55 8.17
C ARG A 180 -1.19 -18.33 8.86
N THR A 181 -0.08 -18.59 8.18
CA THR A 181 1.26 -18.23 8.68
C THR A 181 1.53 -16.76 8.51
N LEU A 182 2.43 -16.20 9.33
CA LEU A 182 2.85 -14.82 9.22
C LEU A 182 3.99 -14.68 8.21
N GLY A 183 3.84 -13.80 7.21
CA GLY A 183 4.88 -13.59 6.20
C GLY A 183 4.44 -12.71 5.04
N ASN A 184 5.37 -12.50 4.10
CA ASN A 184 5.09 -11.85 2.84
C ASN A 184 4.59 -12.88 1.81
N HIS A 185 3.27 -12.94 1.62
CA HIS A 185 2.62 -13.92 0.75
C HIS A 185 2.38 -13.43 -0.67
N ARG A 186 2.54 -12.12 -0.92
CA ARG A 186 2.23 -11.49 -2.22
C ARG A 186 3.44 -10.96 -2.97
N GLY A 187 4.60 -10.82 -2.33
CA GLY A 187 5.72 -10.08 -2.91
C GLY A 187 5.37 -8.61 -3.14
N TRP A 188 5.83 -8.05 -4.24
CA TRP A 188 5.47 -6.69 -4.68
C TRP A 188 4.09 -6.69 -5.35
N PHE A 189 3.19 -5.82 -4.90
CA PHE A 189 1.84 -5.70 -5.48
C PHE A 189 1.31 -4.28 -5.39
N ASN A 190 0.24 -4.01 -6.15
CA ASN A 190 -0.49 -2.75 -6.08
C ASN A 190 -1.59 -2.83 -5.00
N PRO A 191 -1.46 -2.08 -3.90
CA PRO A 191 -2.44 -2.14 -2.80
C PRO A 191 -3.81 -1.55 -3.14
N THR A 192 -3.90 -0.76 -4.23
CA THR A 192 -5.13 -0.04 -4.62
C THR A 192 -6.03 -0.83 -5.56
N THR A 193 -5.55 -1.96 -6.08
CA THR A 193 -6.27 -2.80 -7.06
C THR A 193 -6.60 -4.20 -6.54
N THR A 194 -6.50 -4.42 -5.22
CA THR A 194 -6.82 -5.71 -4.62
C THR A 194 -8.33 -5.94 -4.55
N SER A 195 -8.74 -7.21 -4.57
CA SER A 195 -10.13 -7.60 -4.31
C SER A 195 -10.59 -7.30 -2.88
N SER A 196 -9.65 -6.98 -1.98
CA SER A 196 -9.94 -6.65 -0.58
C SER A 196 -10.48 -5.22 -0.38
N GLY A 197 -10.71 -4.47 -1.46
CA GLY A 197 -11.34 -3.16 -1.42
C GLY A 197 -10.36 -2.00 -1.24
N PHE A 198 -10.85 -0.89 -0.65
CA PHE A 198 -10.04 0.31 -0.43
C PHE A 198 -9.04 0.12 0.67
N VAL A 199 -7.82 0.64 0.46
CA VAL A 199 -6.79 0.67 1.49
C VAL A 199 -6.72 2.04 2.18
N THR A 200 -6.67 2.00 3.51
CA THR A 200 -6.32 3.12 4.38
C THR A 200 -5.15 2.68 5.25
N TYR A 201 -4.17 3.54 5.47
CA TYR A 201 -3.01 3.23 6.30
C TYR A 201 -3.19 3.85 7.69
N ILE A 202 -2.79 3.11 8.74
CA ILE A 202 -2.69 3.58 10.11
C ILE A 202 -1.21 3.73 10.43
N TYR A 203 -0.84 4.86 11.04
CA TYR A 203 0.56 5.16 11.38
C TYR A 203 0.78 5.09 12.88
N ALA A 204 1.97 4.64 13.29
CA ALA A 204 2.34 4.50 14.70
C ALA A 204 2.55 5.85 15.41
N ASP A 205 2.86 6.92 14.65
CA ASP A 205 3.15 8.30 15.09
C ASP A 205 1.91 9.19 15.24
#